data_3c5bb8f6c03907231aa1cf2b5c20274c
#
_entry.id   3c5bb8f6c03907231aa1cf2b5c20274c
#
_cell.length_a   1.000
_cell.length_b   1.000
_cell.length_c   1.000
_cell.angle_alpha   90.00
_cell.angle_beta   90.00
_cell.angle_gamma   90.00
#
_symmetry.space_group_name_H-M   'P 1'
#
loop_
_entity.id
_entity.type
_entity.pdbx_description
1 polymer ?
#
loop_
_entity_poly.entity_id
_entity_poly.type
_entity_poly.pdbx_seq_one_letter_code
_entity_poly.pdbx_strand_id
1 'polypeptide(L)'
;MRNLFFLILCFLWAGIANAQQNVGFRKGNIQSPEINPDHSVTFRLQADKAKQVLVVGDWEANGGKGEMKKNKEGVWEYTSPVLPSEMYTYRFSIDGVVDLDPVNPFTKRDVGNIFSVFFVDGGYADQYQVKDVPHGDMITTWYHSNRLQADRRLSVYLPPFYGKENKSYPVFYLLHGSGGDETAWVELGNVARIMDNLIAAGKAEPMIVVMPNGNSGKQAAPGETAENHAYKPVMTNQLPGYKNGDYELAFPEIVQFIDTKYRTIPDKAHRAIAGLSMGGFHTLYTSINYPTYFDYIGLFSAGLNMTTVDQTLPAYRDLEGKLKGLKQTGYKLFWLAIGNTDFLYEANQTFRKQMEAVDFKYVYHESTRGHIWANWRQYLLLFAPQLFK
;
A
#
# COMPACT_ATOMS: atom_id res chain seq x y z
N MET A 1 72.69 -37.68 -35.41
CA MET A 1 71.67 -37.81 -34.33
C MET A 1 70.85 -36.58 -34.36
N ARG A 2 69.64 -36.66 -34.89
CA ARG A 2 68.76 -35.53 -35.12
C ARG A 2 67.63 -35.57 -34.10
N ASN A 3 67.62 -34.60 -33.18
CA ASN A 3 66.55 -34.46 -32.19
C ASN A 3 65.32 -33.83 -32.85
N LEU A 4 64.24 -34.61 -32.84
CA LEU A 4 62.92 -34.19 -33.30
C LEU A 4 62.18 -33.53 -32.11
N PHE A 5 62.01 -32.20 -32.17
CA PHE A 5 61.15 -31.49 -31.25
C PHE A 5 59.67 -31.62 -31.70
N PHE A 6 58.87 -32.30 -30.91
CA PHE A 6 57.41 -32.27 -31.06
C PHE A 6 56.86 -31.02 -30.36
N LEU A 7 56.40 -30.07 -31.16
CA LEU A 7 55.61 -28.96 -30.66
C LEU A 7 54.16 -29.42 -30.50
N ILE A 8 53.69 -29.59 -29.26
CA ILE A 8 52.28 -29.79 -28.98
C ILE A 8 51.60 -28.40 -28.99
N LEU A 9 50.85 -28.08 -30.02
CA LEU A 9 49.97 -26.91 -30.09
C LEU A 9 48.71 -27.28 -29.30
N CYS A 10 48.63 -26.84 -28.02
CA CYS A 10 47.37 -26.80 -27.29
C CYS A 10 46.51 -25.64 -27.83
N PHE A 11 45.56 -25.94 -28.69
CA PHE A 11 44.47 -25.01 -28.98
C PHE A 11 43.57 -24.89 -27.74
N LEU A 12 43.79 -23.84 -26.99
CA LEU A 12 42.84 -23.34 -26.02
C LEU A 12 41.64 -22.77 -26.78
N TRP A 13 40.60 -23.56 -26.92
CA TRP A 13 39.27 -23.09 -27.30
C TRP A 13 38.72 -22.29 -26.10
N ALA A 14 39.02 -21.02 -26.03
CA ALA A 14 38.28 -20.11 -25.17
C ALA A 14 36.88 -19.96 -25.77
N GLY A 15 35.98 -20.78 -25.34
CA GLY A 15 34.56 -20.59 -25.61
C GLY A 15 34.17 -19.20 -25.05
N ILE A 16 33.92 -18.24 -25.92
CA ILE A 16 33.34 -16.97 -25.53
C ILE A 16 31.94 -17.28 -25.02
N ALA A 17 31.81 -17.43 -23.72
CA ALA A 17 30.51 -17.49 -23.05
C ALA A 17 29.91 -16.08 -23.16
N ASN A 18 29.13 -15.83 -24.19
CA ASN A 18 28.30 -14.64 -24.28
C ASN A 18 27.20 -14.79 -23.23
N ALA A 19 27.43 -14.25 -22.04
CA ALA A 19 26.38 -14.06 -21.05
C ALA A 19 25.43 -12.95 -21.58
N GLN A 20 24.49 -13.31 -22.42
CA GLN A 20 23.43 -12.42 -22.83
C GLN A 20 22.27 -12.59 -21.87
N GLN A 21 21.72 -11.45 -21.45
CA GLN A 21 20.44 -11.45 -20.74
C GLN A 21 19.42 -12.16 -21.65
N ASN A 22 18.81 -13.23 -21.13
CA ASN A 22 17.79 -13.96 -21.88
C ASN A 22 16.53 -13.09 -21.98
N VAL A 23 16.45 -12.28 -23.00
CA VAL A 23 15.24 -11.55 -23.38
C VAL A 23 14.32 -12.53 -24.09
N GLY A 24 13.70 -13.42 -23.31
CA GLY A 24 12.79 -14.44 -23.85
C GLY A 24 11.58 -13.79 -24.49
N PHE A 25 11.56 -13.72 -25.82
CA PHE A 25 10.32 -13.47 -26.53
C PHE A 25 9.41 -14.68 -26.36
N ARG A 26 8.32 -14.51 -25.60
CA ARG A 26 7.35 -15.58 -25.40
C ARG A 26 6.65 -15.88 -26.73
N LYS A 27 6.73 -17.11 -27.17
CA LYS A 27 5.95 -17.62 -28.28
C LYS A 27 4.56 -17.97 -27.79
N GLY A 28 3.52 -17.29 -28.26
CA GLY A 28 2.13 -17.63 -28.02
C GLY A 28 1.24 -16.38 -27.91
N ASN A 29 0.07 -16.45 -28.52
CA ASN A 29 -0.97 -15.41 -28.48
C ASN A 29 -1.94 -15.64 -27.31
N ILE A 30 -1.44 -16.11 -26.16
CA ILE A 30 -2.29 -16.28 -24.96
C ILE A 30 -2.47 -14.92 -24.32
N GLN A 31 -3.71 -14.46 -24.26
CA GLN A 31 -4.10 -13.28 -23.49
C GLN A 31 -4.62 -13.73 -22.12
N SER A 32 -4.02 -13.22 -21.05
CA SER A 32 -4.44 -13.41 -19.68
C SER A 32 -3.99 -12.22 -18.83
N PRO A 33 -4.87 -11.65 -17.97
CA PRO A 33 -6.31 -11.88 -18.00
C PRO A 33 -6.97 -11.21 -19.20
N GLU A 34 -8.15 -11.69 -19.59
CA GLU A 34 -9.04 -11.04 -20.55
C GLU A 34 -10.30 -10.60 -19.82
N ILE A 35 -10.58 -9.31 -19.83
CA ILE A 35 -11.78 -8.74 -19.24
C ILE A 35 -12.88 -8.80 -20.30
N ASN A 36 -13.92 -9.56 -20.05
CA ASN A 36 -15.05 -9.72 -20.96
C ASN A 36 -16.01 -8.52 -20.90
N PRO A 37 -16.83 -8.28 -21.95
CA PRO A 37 -17.79 -7.17 -21.95
C PRO A 37 -18.83 -7.20 -20.83
N ASP A 38 -19.09 -8.37 -20.24
CA ASP A 38 -19.99 -8.56 -19.11
C ASP A 38 -19.31 -8.42 -17.75
N HIS A 39 -18.02 -8.02 -17.73
CA HIS A 39 -17.16 -7.93 -16.55
C HIS A 39 -16.80 -9.29 -15.90
N SER A 40 -17.07 -10.42 -16.54
CA SER A 40 -16.37 -11.66 -16.18
C SER A 40 -14.92 -11.58 -16.66
N VAL A 41 -14.03 -12.39 -16.08
CA VAL A 41 -12.61 -12.36 -16.41
C VAL A 41 -12.11 -13.75 -16.76
N THR A 42 -11.53 -13.88 -17.95
CA THR A 42 -10.97 -15.15 -18.42
C THR A 42 -9.47 -15.17 -18.18
N PHE A 43 -9.00 -16.13 -17.41
CA PHE A 43 -7.60 -16.39 -17.12
C PHE A 43 -7.13 -17.58 -17.96
N ARG A 44 -5.91 -17.47 -18.51
CA ARG A 44 -5.31 -18.54 -19.32
C ARG A 44 -3.84 -18.75 -18.94
N LEU A 45 -3.44 -20.02 -18.90
CA LEU A 45 -2.07 -20.41 -18.58
C LEU A 45 -1.61 -21.58 -19.46
N GLN A 46 -0.48 -21.45 -20.15
CA GLN A 46 0.17 -22.57 -20.82
C GLN A 46 0.95 -23.39 -19.81
N ALA A 47 0.48 -24.59 -19.51
CA ALA A 47 1.13 -25.50 -18.57
C ALA A 47 0.85 -26.97 -18.93
N ASP A 48 1.49 -27.47 -19.99
CA ASP A 48 1.23 -28.77 -20.62
C ASP A 48 1.40 -29.95 -19.65
N LYS A 49 2.38 -29.85 -18.75
CA LYS A 49 2.74 -30.92 -17.80
C LYS A 49 2.00 -30.84 -16.47
N ALA A 50 1.30 -29.74 -16.20
CA ALA A 50 0.58 -29.57 -14.96
C ALA A 50 -0.60 -30.56 -14.87
N LYS A 51 -0.86 -31.04 -13.65
CA LYS A 51 -1.97 -31.94 -13.29
C LYS A 51 -3.17 -31.16 -12.78
N GLN A 52 -2.93 -30.03 -12.11
CA GLN A 52 -3.93 -29.14 -11.56
C GLN A 52 -3.45 -27.69 -11.65
N VAL A 53 -4.35 -26.81 -12.07
CA VAL A 53 -4.12 -25.36 -12.03
C VAL A 53 -5.33 -24.67 -11.43
N LEU A 54 -5.09 -23.79 -10.46
CA LEU A 54 -6.09 -22.91 -9.89
C LEU A 54 -5.67 -21.45 -10.16
N VAL A 55 -6.63 -20.56 -10.38
CA VAL A 55 -6.44 -19.14 -10.22
C VAL A 55 -6.93 -18.75 -8.82
N VAL A 56 -6.17 -17.94 -8.11
CA VAL A 56 -6.48 -17.47 -6.75
C VAL A 56 -6.32 -15.96 -6.70
N GLY A 57 -7.36 -15.25 -6.29
CA GLY A 57 -7.38 -13.79 -6.22
C GLY A 57 -8.20 -13.27 -5.05
N ASP A 58 -8.36 -11.95 -4.98
CA ASP A 58 -9.01 -11.25 -3.88
C ASP A 58 -10.49 -10.86 -4.17
N TRP A 59 -11.12 -11.47 -5.16
CA TRP A 59 -12.57 -11.35 -5.36
C TRP A 59 -13.34 -12.27 -4.41
N GLU A 60 -14.57 -11.88 -4.05
CA GLU A 60 -15.39 -12.61 -3.06
C GLU A 60 -16.03 -13.88 -3.63
N ALA A 61 -16.41 -13.86 -4.90
CA ALA A 61 -17.05 -14.99 -5.54
C ALA A 61 -16.18 -16.26 -5.48
N ASN A 62 -16.76 -17.38 -5.05
CA ASN A 62 -16.06 -18.66 -4.85
C ASN A 62 -14.84 -18.58 -3.90
N GLY A 63 -14.85 -17.62 -2.96
CA GLY A 63 -13.72 -17.38 -2.04
C GLY A 63 -12.42 -17.04 -2.77
N GLY A 64 -12.51 -16.36 -3.90
CA GLY A 64 -11.36 -15.95 -4.70
C GLY A 64 -10.67 -17.09 -5.45
N LYS A 65 -11.31 -18.25 -5.63
CA LYS A 65 -10.69 -19.43 -6.27
C LYS A 65 -11.44 -19.84 -7.53
N GLY A 66 -10.70 -20.25 -8.55
CA GLY A 66 -11.21 -20.82 -9.78
C GLY A 66 -10.40 -22.04 -10.21
N GLU A 67 -11.07 -23.20 -10.35
CA GLU A 67 -10.44 -24.39 -10.94
C GLU A 67 -10.37 -24.25 -12.45
N MET A 68 -9.16 -24.29 -12.99
CA MET A 68 -8.93 -24.15 -14.42
C MET A 68 -9.11 -25.50 -15.15
N LYS A 69 -9.58 -25.46 -16.37
CA LYS A 69 -9.75 -26.64 -17.22
C LYS A 69 -8.73 -26.60 -18.35
N LYS A 70 -8.06 -27.74 -18.59
CA LYS A 70 -7.05 -27.89 -19.60
C LYS A 70 -7.68 -28.24 -20.95
N ASN A 71 -7.34 -27.50 -21.99
CA ASN A 71 -7.74 -27.83 -23.36
C ASN A 71 -6.75 -28.79 -24.04
N LYS A 72 -7.01 -29.15 -25.31
CA LYS A 72 -6.17 -30.10 -26.09
C LYS A 72 -4.79 -29.55 -26.41
N GLU A 73 -4.65 -28.24 -26.46
CA GLU A 73 -3.40 -27.52 -26.71
C GLU A 73 -2.55 -27.34 -25.45
N GLY A 74 -3.00 -27.85 -24.29
CA GLY A 74 -2.28 -27.72 -23.01
C GLY A 74 -2.49 -26.39 -22.31
N VAL A 75 -3.38 -25.54 -22.82
CA VAL A 75 -3.77 -24.28 -22.18
C VAL A 75 -4.85 -24.55 -21.13
N TRP A 76 -4.60 -24.06 -19.93
CA TRP A 76 -5.56 -24.03 -18.85
C TRP A 76 -6.39 -22.76 -18.91
N GLU A 77 -7.69 -22.85 -18.71
CA GLU A 77 -8.61 -21.73 -18.78
C GLU A 77 -9.64 -21.77 -17.66
N TYR A 78 -9.96 -20.59 -17.12
CA TYR A 78 -11.06 -20.35 -16.20
C TYR A 78 -11.66 -18.98 -16.45
N THR A 79 -12.99 -18.91 -16.49
CA THR A 79 -13.73 -17.64 -16.52
C THR A 79 -14.42 -17.43 -15.19
N SER A 80 -14.20 -16.28 -14.58
CA SER A 80 -14.81 -15.90 -13.31
C SER A 80 -16.32 -15.62 -13.49
N PRO A 81 -17.11 -15.61 -12.41
CA PRO A 81 -18.36 -14.86 -12.39
C PRO A 81 -18.14 -13.39 -12.73
N VAL A 82 -19.21 -12.67 -13.03
CA VAL A 82 -19.18 -11.19 -13.18
C VAL A 82 -18.60 -10.57 -11.92
N LEU A 83 -17.57 -9.73 -12.07
CA LEU A 83 -16.89 -9.05 -10.98
C LEU A 83 -17.29 -7.58 -10.91
N PRO A 84 -17.51 -7.02 -9.71
CA PRO A 84 -17.68 -5.57 -9.54
C PRO A 84 -16.48 -4.78 -10.04
N SER A 85 -16.70 -3.51 -10.39
CA SER A 85 -15.62 -2.59 -10.75
C SER A 85 -14.63 -2.42 -9.59
N GLU A 86 -13.40 -2.89 -9.78
CA GLU A 86 -12.31 -2.81 -8.81
C GLU A 86 -10.95 -3.15 -9.45
N MET A 87 -9.86 -2.85 -8.75
CA MET A 87 -8.54 -3.42 -9.00
C MET A 87 -8.38 -4.71 -8.21
N TYR A 88 -8.15 -5.80 -8.90
CA TYR A 88 -7.99 -7.14 -8.33
C TYR A 88 -6.55 -7.61 -8.40
N THR A 89 -6.15 -8.37 -7.39
CA THR A 89 -4.89 -9.11 -7.35
C THR A 89 -5.13 -10.60 -7.52
N TYR A 90 -4.21 -11.31 -8.20
CA TYR A 90 -4.32 -12.76 -8.39
C TYR A 90 -2.96 -13.43 -8.61
N ARG A 91 -2.95 -14.75 -8.46
CA ARG A 91 -1.84 -15.65 -8.80
C ARG A 91 -2.39 -16.98 -9.32
N PHE A 92 -1.53 -17.76 -9.96
CA PHE A 92 -1.83 -19.16 -10.27
C PHE A 92 -1.25 -20.08 -9.21
N SER A 93 -1.94 -21.19 -8.91
CA SER A 93 -1.42 -22.33 -8.16
C SER A 93 -1.32 -23.50 -9.13
N ILE A 94 -0.09 -23.91 -9.44
CA ILE A 94 0.27 -24.95 -10.41
C ILE A 94 0.78 -26.14 -9.62
N ASP A 95 0.01 -27.23 -9.53
CA ASP A 95 0.36 -28.40 -8.72
C ASP A 95 0.77 -28.04 -7.28
N GLY A 96 0.14 -27.00 -6.69
CA GLY A 96 0.41 -26.49 -5.36
C GLY A 96 1.51 -25.41 -5.29
N VAL A 97 2.26 -25.17 -6.35
CA VAL A 97 3.24 -24.06 -6.43
C VAL A 97 2.53 -22.79 -6.87
N VAL A 98 2.72 -21.71 -6.12
CA VAL A 98 2.10 -20.41 -6.41
C VAL A 98 3.04 -19.56 -7.25
N ASP A 99 2.55 -19.03 -8.38
CA ASP A 99 3.32 -18.20 -9.29
C ASP A 99 2.47 -17.06 -9.88
N LEU A 100 3.14 -16.06 -10.45
CA LEU A 100 2.51 -14.96 -11.17
C LEU A 100 1.95 -15.44 -12.52
N ASP A 101 1.05 -14.64 -13.08
CA ASP A 101 0.65 -14.80 -14.46
C ASP A 101 1.83 -14.43 -15.39
N PRO A 102 2.38 -15.39 -16.13
CA PRO A 102 3.58 -15.15 -16.91
C PRO A 102 3.34 -14.24 -18.13
N VAL A 103 2.11 -14.01 -18.55
CA VAL A 103 1.80 -13.13 -19.69
C VAL A 103 1.23 -11.79 -19.28
N ASN A 104 0.95 -11.58 -17.99
CA ASN A 104 0.53 -10.30 -17.45
C ASN A 104 1.74 -9.50 -16.92
N PRO A 105 2.15 -8.39 -17.56
CA PRO A 105 3.27 -7.58 -17.08
C PRO A 105 2.92 -6.71 -15.88
N PHE A 106 1.64 -6.58 -15.54
CA PHE A 106 1.19 -5.71 -14.43
C PHE A 106 1.25 -6.48 -13.11
N THR A 107 2.16 -6.07 -12.26
CA THR A 107 2.34 -6.67 -10.93
C THR A 107 2.33 -5.60 -9.84
N LYS A 108 1.97 -6.00 -8.63
CA LYS A 108 2.00 -5.19 -7.41
C LYS A 108 2.56 -6.00 -6.25
N ARG A 109 3.30 -5.32 -5.38
CA ARG A 109 3.82 -5.93 -4.16
C ARG A 109 2.91 -5.60 -2.98
N ASP A 110 2.55 -6.61 -2.21
CA ASP A 110 1.91 -6.46 -0.90
C ASP A 110 2.74 -7.19 0.15
N VAL A 111 3.29 -6.45 1.10
CA VAL A 111 4.21 -6.99 2.11
C VAL A 111 5.39 -7.68 1.43
N GLY A 112 5.42 -8.98 1.46
CA GLY A 112 6.43 -9.80 0.84
C GLY A 112 5.92 -10.64 -0.32
N ASN A 113 4.69 -10.44 -0.72
CA ASN A 113 4.11 -11.14 -1.85
C ASN A 113 4.07 -10.23 -3.07
N ILE A 114 4.26 -10.83 -4.24
CA ILE A 114 4.01 -10.17 -5.51
C ILE A 114 2.76 -10.81 -6.12
N PHE A 115 1.91 -9.98 -6.69
CA PHE A 115 0.66 -10.38 -7.35
C PHE A 115 0.60 -9.84 -8.76
N SER A 116 0.01 -10.60 -9.67
CA SER A 116 -0.51 -10.06 -10.92
C SER A 116 -1.77 -9.25 -10.64
N VAL A 117 -2.03 -8.20 -11.41
CA VAL A 117 -3.20 -7.32 -11.20
C VAL A 117 -3.97 -7.09 -12.49
N PHE A 118 -5.26 -6.83 -12.34
CA PHE A 118 -6.13 -6.34 -13.42
C PHE A 118 -7.18 -5.38 -12.87
N PHE A 119 -7.84 -4.68 -13.79
CA PHE A 119 -8.92 -3.74 -13.46
C PHE A 119 -10.20 -4.17 -14.15
N VAL A 120 -11.31 -4.11 -13.44
CA VAL A 120 -12.67 -4.18 -14.00
C VAL A 120 -13.25 -2.78 -13.94
N ASP A 121 -13.53 -2.20 -15.10
CA ASP A 121 -13.95 -0.81 -15.25
C ASP A 121 -15.39 -0.54 -14.81
N GLY A 122 -15.87 0.70 -14.97
CA GLY A 122 -17.27 1.08 -14.82
C GLY A 122 -17.70 1.39 -13.38
N GLY A 123 -16.77 1.93 -12.56
CA GLY A 123 -17.09 2.32 -11.18
C GLY A 123 -15.89 2.87 -10.42
N TYR A 124 -15.61 2.31 -9.24
CA TYR A 124 -14.49 2.79 -8.42
C TYR A 124 -13.13 2.61 -9.10
N ALA A 125 -12.94 1.52 -9.86
CA ALA A 125 -11.68 1.26 -10.56
C ALA A 125 -11.31 2.37 -11.55
N ASP A 126 -12.27 3.08 -12.10
CA ASP A 126 -12.02 4.21 -12.99
C ASP A 126 -11.25 5.35 -12.31
N GLN A 127 -11.30 5.42 -10.97
CA GLN A 127 -10.54 6.40 -10.20
C GLN A 127 -9.11 5.94 -9.89
N TYR A 128 -8.79 4.66 -10.10
CA TYR A 128 -7.48 4.07 -9.86
C TYR A 128 -6.63 3.99 -11.12
N GLN A 129 -7.22 4.29 -12.28
CA GLN A 129 -6.56 4.22 -13.58
C GLN A 129 -5.97 5.57 -13.98
N VAL A 130 -4.98 5.50 -14.85
CA VAL A 130 -4.41 6.69 -15.49
C VAL A 130 -5.47 7.29 -16.44
N LYS A 131 -5.72 8.58 -16.28
CA LYS A 131 -6.59 9.37 -17.18
C LYS A 131 -5.77 10.43 -17.87
N ASP A 132 -6.32 11.02 -18.92
CA ASP A 132 -5.73 12.17 -19.61
C ASP A 132 -5.99 13.46 -18.80
N VAL A 133 -5.25 13.59 -17.71
CA VAL A 133 -5.28 14.71 -16.76
C VAL A 133 -3.86 15.09 -16.36
N PRO A 134 -3.63 16.29 -15.82
CA PRO A 134 -2.33 16.62 -15.26
C PRO A 134 -1.93 15.65 -14.14
N HIS A 135 -0.70 15.17 -14.15
CA HIS A 135 -0.17 14.22 -13.18
C HIS A 135 0.77 14.89 -12.19
N GLY A 136 0.71 14.43 -10.95
CA GLY A 136 1.68 14.75 -9.90
C GLY A 136 2.92 13.87 -9.97
N ASP A 137 3.93 14.20 -9.15
CA ASP A 137 5.19 13.48 -9.06
C ASP A 137 5.20 12.56 -7.83
N MET A 138 5.76 11.35 -7.99
CA MET A 138 6.08 10.45 -6.88
C MET A 138 7.57 10.49 -6.56
N ILE A 139 7.91 10.87 -5.34
CA ILE A 139 9.28 11.01 -4.88
C ILE A 139 9.55 10.05 -3.73
N THR A 140 10.67 9.36 -3.76
CA THR A 140 11.22 8.61 -2.62
C THR A 140 12.33 9.44 -1.99
N THR A 141 12.28 9.62 -0.67
CA THR A 141 13.28 10.42 0.05
C THR A 141 13.59 9.87 1.42
N TRP A 142 14.74 10.28 1.97
CA TRP A 142 15.24 9.86 3.27
C TRP A 142 15.26 11.02 4.25
N TYR A 143 15.01 10.71 5.52
CA TYR A 143 15.20 11.61 6.65
C TYR A 143 15.87 10.86 7.82
N HIS A 144 16.56 11.59 8.67
CA HIS A 144 17.10 11.04 9.91
C HIS A 144 16.07 11.22 11.04
N SER A 145 15.77 10.14 11.76
CA SER A 145 14.97 10.19 12.99
C SER A 145 15.91 10.12 14.20
N ASN A 146 15.99 11.19 14.95
CA ASN A 146 16.79 11.24 16.18
C ASN A 146 16.20 10.32 17.25
N ARG A 147 14.87 10.24 17.34
CA ARG A 147 14.21 9.38 18.32
C ARG A 147 14.41 7.90 18.00
N LEU A 148 14.28 7.52 16.73
CA LEU A 148 14.46 6.13 16.29
C LEU A 148 15.91 5.77 16.02
N GLN A 149 16.84 6.73 16.09
CA GLN A 149 18.28 6.56 15.82
C GLN A 149 18.56 5.86 14.49
N ALA A 150 17.81 6.24 13.44
CA ALA A 150 17.88 5.59 12.14
C ALA A 150 17.56 6.57 11.00
N ASP A 151 18.22 6.37 9.87
CA ASP A 151 17.77 6.94 8.61
C ASP A 151 16.56 6.17 8.12
N ARG A 152 15.52 6.90 7.71
CA ARG A 152 14.23 6.32 7.37
C ARG A 152 13.75 6.85 6.04
N ARG A 153 13.11 5.99 5.27
CA ARG A 153 12.57 6.34 3.96
C ARG A 153 11.08 6.63 4.03
N LEU A 154 10.64 7.54 3.18
CA LEU A 154 9.22 7.82 2.95
C LEU A 154 8.97 8.13 1.47
N SER A 155 7.75 7.89 1.03
CA SER A 155 7.25 8.27 -0.30
C SER A 155 6.43 9.56 -0.19
N VAL A 156 6.57 10.44 -1.18
CA VAL A 156 5.86 11.72 -1.24
C VAL A 156 5.22 11.89 -2.61
N TYR A 157 3.92 12.11 -2.62
CA TYR A 157 3.22 12.61 -3.80
C TYR A 157 3.20 14.14 -3.76
N LEU A 158 3.65 14.76 -4.83
CA LEU A 158 3.52 16.19 -5.08
C LEU A 158 2.42 16.44 -6.11
N PRO A 159 1.49 17.37 -5.87
CA PRO A 159 0.36 17.55 -6.76
C PRO A 159 0.79 18.11 -8.13
N PRO A 160 -0.06 17.97 -9.18
CA PRO A 160 0.21 18.55 -10.49
C PRO A 160 0.63 20.02 -10.39
N PHE A 161 1.61 20.40 -11.20
CA PHE A 161 2.17 21.77 -11.26
C PHE A 161 2.99 22.21 -10.03
N TYR A 162 3.24 21.35 -9.04
CA TYR A 162 4.06 21.71 -7.88
C TYR A 162 5.41 22.34 -8.28
N GLY A 163 6.10 21.80 -9.27
CA GLY A 163 7.38 22.33 -9.76
C GLY A 163 7.28 23.66 -10.55
N LYS A 164 6.08 24.03 -11.01
CA LYS A 164 5.84 25.21 -11.86
C LYS A 164 5.25 26.40 -11.09
N GLU A 165 4.51 26.13 -10.03
CA GLU A 165 3.84 27.17 -9.23
C GLU A 165 4.64 27.46 -7.96
N ASN A 166 4.77 28.75 -7.62
CA ASN A 166 5.43 29.16 -6.37
C ASN A 166 4.37 29.38 -5.28
N LYS A 167 3.67 28.30 -4.91
CA LYS A 167 2.71 28.32 -3.81
C LYS A 167 3.02 27.22 -2.79
N SER A 168 2.49 27.38 -1.58
CA SER A 168 2.53 26.37 -0.52
C SER A 168 1.27 25.51 -0.56
N TYR A 169 1.39 24.27 -0.09
CA TYR A 169 0.33 23.27 -0.16
C TYR A 169 0.03 22.69 1.23
N PRO A 170 -1.22 22.30 1.50
CA PRO A 170 -1.55 21.51 2.68
C PRO A 170 -0.92 20.12 2.55
N VAL A 171 -0.78 19.43 3.69
CA VAL A 171 -0.10 18.13 3.78
C VAL A 171 -1.02 17.06 4.34
N PHE A 172 -1.12 15.95 3.66
CA PHE A 172 -1.82 14.76 4.09
C PHE A 172 -0.84 13.61 4.37
N TYR A 173 -0.72 13.18 5.63
CA TYR A 173 0.07 12.03 6.04
C TYR A 173 -0.81 10.77 5.97
N LEU A 174 -0.41 9.78 5.17
CA LEU A 174 -1.19 8.58 4.85
C LEU A 174 -0.42 7.30 5.22
N LEU A 175 -0.86 6.61 6.27
CA LEU A 175 -0.12 5.55 6.93
C LEU A 175 -0.57 4.15 6.47
N HIS A 176 0.39 3.27 6.20
CA HIS A 176 0.14 1.88 5.80
C HIS A 176 -0.16 0.95 6.97
N GLY A 177 -0.66 -0.26 6.67
CA GLY A 177 -0.97 -1.31 7.64
C GLY A 177 0.22 -2.21 8.00
N SER A 178 -0.04 -3.16 8.89
CA SER A 178 0.96 -4.14 9.33
C SER A 178 1.53 -4.93 8.15
N GLY A 179 2.84 -5.10 8.13
CA GLY A 179 3.57 -5.79 7.07
C GLY A 179 3.84 -4.93 5.83
N GLY A 180 3.12 -3.82 5.62
CA GLY A 180 3.40 -2.86 4.57
C GLY A 180 4.63 -2.00 4.87
N ASP A 181 4.89 -1.04 4.01
CA ASP A 181 5.96 -0.05 4.12
C ASP A 181 5.56 1.24 3.36
N GLU A 182 6.48 2.16 3.20
CA GLU A 182 6.26 3.45 2.54
C GLU A 182 5.81 3.37 1.08
N THR A 183 5.83 2.17 0.48
CA THR A 183 5.35 1.95 -0.91
C THR A 183 3.93 1.38 -0.98
N ALA A 184 3.35 0.93 0.13
CA ALA A 184 2.06 0.23 0.11
C ALA A 184 0.92 1.05 -0.50
N TRP A 185 0.78 2.32 -0.13
CA TRP A 185 -0.20 3.22 -0.72
C TRP A 185 0.13 3.61 -2.17
N VAL A 186 1.40 3.60 -2.54
CA VAL A 186 1.84 3.81 -3.94
C VAL A 186 1.43 2.63 -4.80
N GLU A 187 1.71 1.41 -4.33
CA GLU A 187 1.52 0.17 -5.08
C GLU A 187 0.03 -0.25 -5.10
N LEU A 188 -0.50 -0.63 -3.96
CA LEU A 188 -1.85 -1.17 -3.85
C LEU A 188 -2.92 -0.10 -3.65
N GLY A 189 -2.55 1.01 -3.02
CA GLY A 189 -3.46 2.15 -2.83
C GLY A 189 -3.67 2.98 -4.09
N ASN A 190 -2.78 2.91 -5.09
CA ASN A 190 -2.80 3.74 -6.30
C ASN A 190 -2.96 5.25 -5.99
N VAL A 191 -2.35 5.72 -4.90
CA VAL A 191 -2.58 7.07 -4.35
C VAL A 191 -2.35 8.18 -5.38
N ALA A 192 -1.29 8.10 -6.21
CA ALA A 192 -1.00 9.12 -7.21
C ALA A 192 -2.16 9.27 -8.20
N ARG A 193 -2.66 8.16 -8.75
CA ARG A 193 -3.77 8.17 -9.72
C ARG A 193 -5.07 8.66 -9.10
N ILE A 194 -5.37 8.23 -7.87
CA ILE A 194 -6.54 8.69 -7.12
C ILE A 194 -6.47 10.20 -6.92
N MET A 195 -5.33 10.72 -6.47
CA MET A 195 -5.16 12.15 -6.21
C MET A 195 -5.21 12.97 -7.50
N ASP A 196 -4.51 12.54 -8.56
CA ASP A 196 -4.56 13.21 -9.87
C ASP A 196 -6.01 13.34 -10.38
N ASN A 197 -6.76 12.23 -10.34
CA ASN A 197 -8.14 12.17 -10.81
C ASN A 197 -9.08 13.03 -9.95
N LEU A 198 -8.90 13.03 -8.62
CA LEU A 198 -9.71 13.85 -7.71
C LEU A 198 -9.42 15.36 -7.87
N ILE A 199 -8.14 15.71 -7.99
CA ILE A 199 -7.71 17.12 -8.17
C ILE A 199 -8.20 17.64 -9.52
N ALA A 200 -8.01 16.89 -10.61
CA ALA A 200 -8.48 17.27 -11.93
C ALA A 200 -9.99 17.41 -12.01
N ALA A 201 -10.74 16.61 -11.26
CA ALA A 201 -12.19 16.70 -11.14
C ALA A 201 -12.67 17.84 -10.21
N GLY A 202 -11.77 18.61 -9.59
CA GLY A 202 -12.10 19.65 -8.60
C GLY A 202 -12.72 19.10 -7.31
N LYS A 203 -12.55 17.80 -7.04
CA LYS A 203 -13.11 17.13 -5.86
C LYS A 203 -12.19 17.20 -4.65
N ALA A 204 -10.89 17.24 -4.84
CA ALA A 204 -9.91 17.42 -3.79
C ALA A 204 -9.04 18.65 -4.03
N GLU A 205 -8.63 19.32 -2.96
CA GLU A 205 -7.64 20.38 -3.01
C GLU A 205 -6.28 19.79 -3.42
N PRO A 206 -5.48 20.49 -4.24
CA PRO A 206 -4.10 20.10 -4.47
C PRO A 206 -3.32 20.07 -3.15
N MET A 207 -2.76 18.91 -2.82
CA MET A 207 -2.06 18.67 -1.56
C MET A 207 -0.84 17.79 -1.74
N ILE A 208 0.13 17.91 -0.84
CA ILE A 208 1.24 16.97 -0.70
C ILE A 208 0.73 15.75 0.09
N VAL A 209 0.98 14.52 -0.41
CA VAL A 209 0.67 13.30 0.37
C VAL A 209 1.97 12.63 0.78
N VAL A 210 2.13 12.40 2.08
CA VAL A 210 3.34 11.83 2.68
C VAL A 210 3.04 10.44 3.21
N MET A 211 3.75 9.45 2.76
CA MET A 211 3.60 8.04 3.13
C MET A 211 4.89 7.55 3.80
N PRO A 212 5.00 7.68 5.12
CA PRO A 212 6.17 7.21 5.85
C PRO A 212 6.11 5.69 6.09
N ASN A 213 7.27 5.10 6.36
CA ASN A 213 7.35 3.73 6.86
C ASN A 213 6.96 3.70 8.35
N GLY A 214 5.84 3.05 8.67
CA GLY A 214 5.30 2.93 10.04
C GLY A 214 5.96 1.86 10.90
N ASN A 215 6.94 1.13 10.36
CA ASN A 215 7.65 0.08 11.11
C ASN A 215 8.84 0.70 11.84
N SER A 216 8.73 0.95 13.14
CA SER A 216 9.77 1.64 13.93
C SER A 216 11.15 0.97 13.86
N GLY A 217 11.21 -0.35 13.71
CA GLY A 217 12.45 -1.13 13.59
C GLY A 217 12.99 -1.30 12.16
N LYS A 218 12.46 -0.59 11.16
CA LYS A 218 12.91 -0.70 9.76
C LYS A 218 13.20 0.65 9.15
N GLN A 219 14.23 0.72 8.33
CA GLN A 219 14.61 1.95 7.63
C GLN A 219 13.74 2.22 6.40
N ALA A 220 13.50 1.19 5.60
CA ALA A 220 12.82 1.28 4.31
C ALA A 220 12.15 -0.05 3.92
N ALA A 221 11.51 -0.06 2.76
CA ALA A 221 10.97 -1.26 2.12
C ALA A 221 12.02 -2.38 2.02
N PRO A 222 11.60 -3.66 2.02
CA PRO A 222 12.52 -4.80 1.91
C PRO A 222 13.50 -4.66 0.73
N GLY A 223 14.76 -4.94 1.00
CA GLY A 223 15.84 -4.84 0.01
C GLY A 223 16.44 -3.44 -0.17
N GLU A 224 15.91 -2.43 0.50
CA GLU A 224 16.32 -1.03 0.34
C GLU A 224 16.91 -0.44 1.62
N THR A 225 17.43 -1.27 2.52
CA THR A 225 18.06 -0.84 3.77
C THR A 225 19.54 -1.22 3.81
N ALA A 226 20.36 -0.41 4.50
CA ALA A 226 21.78 -0.69 4.69
C ALA A 226 22.05 -1.99 5.47
N GLU A 227 21.13 -2.40 6.32
CA GLU A 227 21.23 -3.62 7.15
C GLU A 227 21.02 -4.91 6.35
N ASN A 228 20.45 -4.82 5.17
CA ASN A 228 20.02 -6.00 4.39
C ASN A 228 20.97 -6.29 3.22
N HIS A 229 22.28 -6.22 3.45
CA HIS A 229 23.31 -6.40 2.44
C HIS A 229 23.29 -7.73 1.67
N ALA A 230 22.56 -8.72 2.14
CA ALA A 230 22.57 -10.05 1.55
C ALA A 230 21.24 -10.41 0.89
N TYR A 231 20.34 -9.46 0.65
CA TYR A 231 18.99 -9.74 0.14
C TYR A 231 18.32 -10.92 0.86
N LYS A 232 18.55 -11.00 2.17
CA LYS A 232 17.80 -11.92 3.00
C LYS A 232 16.48 -11.23 3.33
N PRO A 233 15.43 -11.44 2.55
CA PRO A 233 14.12 -10.89 2.87
C PRO A 233 13.66 -11.61 4.13
N VAL A 234 13.91 -11.02 5.30
CA VAL A 234 13.27 -11.47 6.52
C VAL A 234 11.82 -11.04 6.42
N MET A 235 11.05 -11.92 5.82
CA MET A 235 9.61 -11.83 5.72
C MET A 235 9.02 -12.23 7.05
N THR A 236 8.95 -11.31 7.98
CA THR A 236 8.24 -11.56 9.24
C THR A 236 7.01 -10.68 9.30
N ASN A 237 5.84 -11.29 9.52
CA ASN A 237 4.63 -10.60 9.92
C ASN A 237 4.76 -10.07 11.37
N GLN A 238 5.80 -10.45 12.08
CA GLN A 238 6.13 -9.91 13.39
C GLN A 238 6.99 -8.67 13.17
N LEU A 239 6.41 -7.52 13.42
CA LEU A 239 7.08 -6.24 13.41
C LEU A 239 7.50 -5.92 14.84
N PRO A 240 8.77 -6.16 15.23
CA PRO A 240 9.21 -5.83 16.57
C PRO A 240 9.05 -4.31 16.78
N GLY A 241 8.45 -3.96 17.91
CA GLY A 241 8.40 -2.58 18.36
C GLY A 241 7.29 -1.70 17.78
N TYR A 242 6.39 -2.17 16.93
CA TYR A 242 5.33 -1.31 16.37
C TYR A 242 4.33 -0.78 17.42
N LYS A 243 4.30 -1.37 18.62
CA LYS A 243 3.49 -0.92 19.76
C LYS A 243 4.35 -0.50 20.95
N ASN A 244 5.55 0.01 20.72
CA ASN A 244 6.41 0.56 21.78
C ASN A 244 6.24 2.08 21.97
N GLY A 245 5.44 2.73 21.14
CA GLY A 245 5.15 4.16 21.19
C GLY A 245 6.19 5.06 20.54
N ASP A 246 7.30 4.50 20.09
CA ASP A 246 8.40 5.32 19.55
C ASP A 246 8.07 5.94 18.21
N TYR A 247 7.31 5.23 17.36
CA TYR A 247 6.90 5.76 16.06
C TYR A 247 5.98 6.98 16.22
N GLU A 248 4.96 6.86 17.07
CA GLU A 248 4.02 7.96 17.32
C GLU A 248 4.70 9.18 17.94
N LEU A 249 5.62 8.94 18.89
CA LEU A 249 6.36 10.02 19.53
C LEU A 249 7.48 10.61 18.66
N ALA A 250 7.91 9.89 17.61
CA ALA A 250 8.84 10.40 16.60
C ALA A 250 8.14 11.17 15.47
N PHE A 251 6.81 11.11 15.36
CA PHE A 251 6.08 11.67 14.23
C PHE A 251 6.32 13.18 13.98
N PRO A 252 6.52 14.04 15.00
CA PRO A 252 6.91 15.43 14.81
C PRO A 252 8.18 15.62 13.97
N GLU A 253 9.11 14.68 13.99
CA GLU A 253 10.34 14.74 13.17
C GLU A 253 10.01 14.60 11.67
N ILE A 254 9.01 13.77 11.33
CA ILE A 254 8.51 13.65 9.96
C ILE A 254 7.87 14.96 9.52
N VAL A 255 7.02 15.56 10.37
CA VAL A 255 6.36 16.83 10.07
C VAL A 255 7.41 17.93 9.84
N GLN A 256 8.39 18.05 10.74
CA GLN A 256 9.45 19.03 10.62
C GLN A 256 10.27 18.82 9.35
N PHE A 257 10.64 17.59 9.01
CA PHE A 257 11.37 17.27 7.79
C PHE A 257 10.60 17.71 6.55
N ILE A 258 9.31 17.40 6.48
CA ILE A 258 8.44 17.74 5.34
C ILE A 258 8.28 19.25 5.21
N ASP A 259 8.03 19.96 6.30
CA ASP A 259 7.89 21.41 6.30
C ASP A 259 9.19 22.14 5.92
N THR A 260 10.35 21.53 6.23
CA THR A 260 11.65 22.09 5.84
C THR A 260 11.99 21.83 4.37
N LYS A 261 11.60 20.67 3.84
CA LYS A 261 12.01 20.22 2.51
C LYS A 261 11.06 20.65 1.40
N TYR A 262 9.78 20.79 1.70
CA TYR A 262 8.73 21.08 0.71
C TYR A 262 8.00 22.38 1.03
N ARG A 263 7.35 22.96 0.02
CA ARG A 263 6.51 24.16 0.18
C ARG A 263 5.18 23.81 0.82
N THR A 264 5.18 23.70 2.13
CA THR A 264 3.99 23.37 2.93
C THR A 264 3.33 24.65 3.51
N ILE A 265 2.08 24.52 3.92
CA ILE A 265 1.42 25.47 4.82
C ILE A 265 1.55 24.87 6.23
N PRO A 266 2.49 25.36 7.08
CA PRO A 266 2.93 24.64 8.26
C PRO A 266 2.04 24.88 9.51
N ASP A 267 0.73 24.78 9.35
CA ASP A 267 -0.20 24.94 10.45
C ASP A 267 -1.16 23.74 10.58
N LYS A 268 -1.87 23.66 11.70
CA LYS A 268 -2.81 22.60 12.03
C LYS A 268 -3.95 22.49 11.01
N ALA A 269 -4.47 23.63 10.54
CA ALA A 269 -5.63 23.70 9.66
C ALA A 269 -5.33 23.13 8.26
N HIS A 270 -4.04 23.02 7.91
CA HIS A 270 -3.55 22.50 6.65
C HIS A 270 -2.79 21.18 6.79
N ARG A 271 -3.01 20.45 7.90
CA ARG A 271 -2.47 19.09 8.07
C ARG A 271 -3.58 18.08 8.32
N ALA A 272 -3.50 16.98 7.57
CA ALA A 272 -4.32 15.79 7.73
C ALA A 272 -3.45 14.57 8.03
N ILE A 273 -3.98 13.63 8.80
CA ILE A 273 -3.38 12.32 9.04
C ILE A 273 -4.44 11.24 8.92
N ALA A 274 -4.17 10.18 8.17
CA ALA A 274 -5.02 9.00 8.15
C ALA A 274 -4.19 7.74 7.94
N GLY A 275 -4.76 6.58 8.24
CA GLY A 275 -4.06 5.33 8.02
C GLY A 275 -4.97 4.13 8.13
N LEU A 276 -4.53 3.03 7.50
CA LEU A 276 -5.24 1.76 7.52
C LEU A 276 -4.66 0.80 8.56
N SER A 277 -5.52 0.02 9.22
CA SER A 277 -5.11 -1.07 10.13
C SER A 277 -4.10 -0.58 11.21
N MET A 278 -2.87 -1.05 11.21
CA MET A 278 -1.76 -0.53 12.04
C MET A 278 -1.57 0.98 11.84
N GLY A 279 -1.64 1.48 10.60
CA GLY A 279 -1.56 2.91 10.31
C GLY A 279 -2.71 3.71 10.94
N GLY A 280 -3.91 3.12 11.04
CA GLY A 280 -5.02 3.71 11.79
C GLY A 280 -4.74 3.77 13.29
N PHE A 281 -4.09 2.75 13.86
CA PHE A 281 -3.60 2.77 15.24
C PHE A 281 -2.57 3.89 15.44
N HIS A 282 -1.56 3.98 14.59
CA HIS A 282 -0.58 5.07 14.64
C HIS A 282 -1.23 6.45 14.47
N THR A 283 -2.21 6.57 13.57
CA THR A 283 -2.97 7.80 13.36
C THR A 283 -3.67 8.26 14.63
N LEU A 284 -4.40 7.35 15.31
CA LEU A 284 -5.06 7.68 16.58
C LEU A 284 -4.06 8.19 17.59
N TYR A 285 -3.05 7.38 17.91
CA TYR A 285 -2.12 7.74 18.99
C TYR A 285 -1.21 8.92 18.65
N THR A 286 -0.86 9.13 17.39
CA THR A 286 -0.17 10.35 16.98
C THR A 286 -1.04 11.59 17.17
N SER A 287 -2.30 11.55 16.73
CA SER A 287 -3.19 12.73 16.82
C SER A 287 -3.56 13.11 18.23
N ILE A 288 -3.79 12.13 19.12
CA ILE A 288 -4.12 12.42 20.54
C ILE A 288 -2.89 12.80 21.39
N ASN A 289 -1.67 12.38 20.99
CA ASN A 289 -0.45 12.84 21.67
C ASN A 289 -0.02 14.24 21.19
N TYR A 290 -0.38 14.61 19.96
CA TYR A 290 -0.06 15.91 19.36
C TYR A 290 -1.33 16.62 18.85
N PRO A 291 -2.25 17.03 19.76
CA PRO A 291 -3.57 17.55 19.40
C PRO A 291 -3.54 18.88 18.64
N THR A 292 -2.39 19.55 18.60
CA THR A 292 -2.18 20.82 17.87
C THR A 292 -1.62 20.63 16.47
N TYR A 293 -1.42 19.38 16.01
CA TYR A 293 -0.77 19.11 14.72
C TYR A 293 -1.73 18.93 13.55
N PHE A 294 -2.92 18.31 13.78
CA PHE A 294 -3.82 17.88 12.72
C PHE A 294 -5.26 18.30 12.99
N ASP A 295 -5.91 18.90 12.00
CA ASP A 295 -7.35 19.21 12.02
C ASP A 295 -8.19 18.12 11.34
N TYR A 296 -7.58 17.26 10.53
CA TYR A 296 -8.26 16.19 9.82
C TYR A 296 -7.60 14.85 10.17
N ILE A 297 -8.40 13.94 10.72
CA ILE A 297 -7.94 12.66 11.26
C ILE A 297 -8.81 11.54 10.69
N GLY A 298 -8.21 10.53 10.05
CA GLY A 298 -8.92 9.42 9.41
C GLY A 298 -8.45 8.04 9.90
N LEU A 299 -9.37 7.24 10.42
CA LEU A 299 -9.11 5.87 10.88
C LEU A 299 -9.76 4.89 9.91
N PHE A 300 -8.95 4.16 9.11
CA PHE A 300 -9.41 3.23 8.10
C PHE A 300 -9.20 1.79 8.60
N SER A 301 -10.27 1.07 8.95
CA SER A 301 -10.17 -0.28 9.53
C SER A 301 -9.09 -0.35 10.62
N ALA A 302 -9.09 0.60 11.55
CA ALA A 302 -7.97 0.82 12.45
C ALA A 302 -7.77 -0.33 13.46
N GLY A 303 -6.51 -0.64 13.77
CA GLY A 303 -6.11 -1.72 14.68
C GLY A 303 -6.32 -1.37 16.14
N LEU A 304 -7.55 -1.10 16.55
CA LEU A 304 -7.93 -0.55 17.85
C LEU A 304 -8.16 -1.62 18.94
N ASN A 305 -7.52 -2.78 18.85
CA ASN A 305 -7.56 -3.75 19.94
C ASN A 305 -6.72 -3.27 21.12
N MET A 306 -7.37 -2.51 22.02
CA MET A 306 -6.74 -1.84 23.16
C MET A 306 -6.26 -2.82 24.24
N THR A 307 -6.75 -4.06 24.26
CA THR A 307 -6.31 -5.08 25.23
C THR A 307 -4.86 -5.53 25.02
N THR A 308 -4.31 -5.28 23.83
CA THR A 308 -2.93 -5.65 23.48
C THR A 308 -1.94 -4.47 23.59
N VAL A 309 -2.40 -3.32 24.10
CA VAL A 309 -1.60 -2.10 24.20
C VAL A 309 -1.09 -1.93 25.64
N ASP A 310 0.21 -1.71 25.80
CA ASP A 310 0.80 -1.42 27.11
C ASP A 310 0.46 0.00 27.54
N GLN A 311 -0.53 0.10 28.41
CA GLN A 311 -1.01 1.38 28.95
C GLN A 311 -0.01 2.09 29.88
N THR A 312 1.12 1.50 30.21
CA THR A 312 2.19 2.16 30.97
C THR A 312 3.05 3.09 30.11
N LEU A 313 3.08 2.82 28.79
CA LEU A 313 3.86 3.61 27.85
C LEU A 313 3.30 5.02 27.64
N PRO A 314 4.15 6.06 27.62
CA PRO A 314 3.71 7.46 27.46
C PRO A 314 2.83 7.70 26.24
N ALA A 315 3.10 7.02 25.14
CA ALA A 315 2.31 7.14 23.92
C ALA A 315 0.85 6.65 24.11
N TYR A 316 0.62 5.65 24.95
CA TYR A 316 -0.63 4.90 25.01
C TYR A 316 -1.43 5.07 26.30
N ARG A 317 -0.80 5.58 27.35
CA ARG A 317 -1.49 5.82 28.62
C ARG A 317 -2.58 6.88 28.50
N ASP A 318 -3.62 6.76 29.33
CA ASP A 318 -4.69 7.76 29.49
C ASP A 318 -5.39 8.13 28.16
N LEU A 319 -5.87 7.11 27.45
CA LEU A 319 -6.59 7.30 26.19
C LEU A 319 -7.76 8.28 26.34
N GLU A 320 -8.55 8.15 27.41
CA GLU A 320 -9.72 9.00 27.63
C GLU A 320 -9.32 10.47 27.85
N GLY A 321 -8.32 10.73 28.70
CA GLY A 321 -7.81 12.09 28.93
C GLY A 321 -7.25 12.71 27.67
N LYS A 322 -6.53 11.95 26.85
CA LYS A 322 -5.99 12.41 25.56
C LYS A 322 -7.08 12.70 24.53
N LEU A 323 -8.14 11.88 24.46
CA LEU A 323 -9.32 12.16 23.61
C LEU A 323 -10.02 13.46 24.06
N LYS A 324 -10.20 13.66 25.36
CA LYS A 324 -10.73 14.92 25.90
C LYS A 324 -9.83 16.11 25.56
N GLY A 325 -8.51 15.94 25.61
CA GLY A 325 -7.53 16.95 25.23
C GLY A 325 -7.62 17.31 23.74
N LEU A 326 -7.72 16.32 22.85
CA LEU A 326 -7.93 16.56 21.41
C LEU A 326 -9.27 17.26 21.15
N LYS A 327 -10.36 16.82 21.82
CA LYS A 327 -11.67 17.49 21.73
C LYS A 327 -11.60 18.95 22.16
N GLN A 328 -10.90 19.24 23.28
CA GLN A 328 -10.75 20.59 23.80
C GLN A 328 -9.89 21.49 22.90
N THR A 329 -8.82 20.93 22.28
CA THR A 329 -7.98 21.63 21.30
C THR A 329 -8.75 21.91 20.02
N GLY A 330 -9.77 21.09 19.70
CA GLY A 330 -10.58 21.14 18.50
C GLY A 330 -9.94 20.41 17.32
N TYR A 331 -10.77 20.02 16.37
CA TYR A 331 -10.41 19.44 15.07
C TYR A 331 -11.57 19.72 14.09
N LYS A 332 -11.27 19.71 12.77
CA LYS A 332 -12.30 19.93 11.75
C LYS A 332 -13.00 18.63 11.34
N LEU A 333 -12.25 17.53 11.27
CA LEU A 333 -12.79 16.23 10.87
C LEU A 333 -12.09 15.10 11.65
N PHE A 334 -12.88 14.28 12.32
CA PHE A 334 -12.46 12.96 12.79
C PHE A 334 -13.35 11.92 12.09
N TRP A 335 -12.75 11.10 11.24
CA TRP A 335 -13.46 10.18 10.36
C TRP A 335 -13.02 8.74 10.62
N LEU A 336 -13.98 7.85 10.78
CA LEU A 336 -13.76 6.43 11.06
C LEU A 336 -14.50 5.60 10.03
N ALA A 337 -13.80 4.69 9.36
CA ALA A 337 -14.40 3.77 8.41
C ALA A 337 -13.96 2.33 8.65
N ILE A 338 -14.89 1.39 8.45
CA ILE A 338 -14.62 -0.04 8.56
C ILE A 338 -15.62 -0.85 7.73
N GLY A 339 -15.17 -1.99 7.21
CA GLY A 339 -16.04 -2.97 6.57
C GLY A 339 -16.82 -3.80 7.60
N ASN A 340 -18.06 -4.13 7.30
CA ASN A 340 -18.94 -4.85 8.22
C ASN A 340 -18.54 -6.33 8.45
N THR A 341 -17.64 -6.87 7.60
CA THR A 341 -17.07 -8.22 7.77
C THR A 341 -15.56 -8.17 8.09
N ASP A 342 -15.05 -6.97 8.45
CA ASP A 342 -13.67 -6.80 8.87
C ASP A 342 -13.43 -7.45 10.24
N PHE A 343 -12.35 -8.21 10.40
CA PHE A 343 -12.03 -8.87 11.68
C PHE A 343 -11.75 -7.88 12.83
N LEU A 344 -11.52 -6.59 12.52
CA LEU A 344 -11.39 -5.51 13.49
C LEU A 344 -12.72 -4.79 13.79
N TYR A 345 -13.84 -5.25 13.23
CA TYR A 345 -15.13 -4.59 13.36
C TYR A 345 -15.51 -4.36 14.82
N GLU A 346 -15.53 -5.41 15.63
CA GLU A 346 -15.91 -5.33 17.05
C GLU A 346 -14.98 -4.43 17.87
N ALA A 347 -13.68 -4.42 17.59
CA ALA A 347 -12.73 -3.52 18.24
C ALA A 347 -13.03 -2.05 17.90
N ASN A 348 -13.40 -1.75 16.65
CA ASN A 348 -13.79 -0.41 16.24
C ASN A 348 -15.14 0.00 16.83
N GLN A 349 -16.12 -0.90 16.95
CA GLN A 349 -17.39 -0.60 17.64
C GLN A 349 -17.16 -0.30 19.13
N THR A 350 -16.25 -1.05 19.77
CA THR A 350 -15.87 -0.79 21.17
C THR A 350 -15.22 0.59 21.32
N PHE A 351 -14.32 0.97 20.42
CA PHE A 351 -13.71 2.30 20.45
C PHE A 351 -14.73 3.42 20.19
N ARG A 352 -15.71 3.21 19.32
CA ARG A 352 -16.80 4.17 19.10
C ARG A 352 -17.57 4.44 20.39
N LYS A 353 -17.92 3.38 21.16
CA LYS A 353 -18.57 3.53 22.46
C LYS A 353 -17.73 4.33 23.46
N GLN A 354 -16.39 4.16 23.44
CA GLN A 354 -15.48 4.96 24.26
C GLN A 354 -15.49 6.44 23.85
N MET A 355 -15.51 6.74 22.56
CA MET A 355 -15.63 8.12 22.07
C MET A 355 -16.99 8.73 22.45
N GLU A 356 -18.08 7.99 22.32
CA GLU A 356 -19.42 8.42 22.69
C GLU A 356 -19.53 8.72 24.19
N ALA A 357 -18.89 7.92 25.05
CA ALA A 357 -18.86 8.12 26.50
C ALA A 357 -18.23 9.46 26.93
N VAL A 358 -17.35 10.03 26.09
CA VAL A 358 -16.72 11.35 26.34
C VAL A 358 -17.30 12.44 25.43
N ASP A 359 -18.43 12.17 24.77
CA ASP A 359 -19.08 13.06 23.79
C ASP A 359 -18.09 13.57 22.73
N PHE A 360 -17.27 12.67 22.18
CA PHE A 360 -16.33 12.94 21.11
C PHE A 360 -17.04 12.88 19.76
N LYS A 361 -16.98 13.93 18.96
CA LYS A 361 -17.68 14.00 17.68
C LYS A 361 -16.84 13.35 16.56
N TYR A 362 -17.47 12.52 15.75
CA TYR A 362 -16.82 11.86 14.62
C TYR A 362 -17.83 11.54 13.52
N VAL A 363 -17.34 11.38 12.30
CA VAL A 363 -18.08 10.84 11.16
C VAL A 363 -17.79 9.35 11.07
N TYR A 364 -18.83 8.53 10.96
CA TYR A 364 -18.70 7.08 10.79
C TYR A 364 -19.15 6.65 9.40
N HIS A 365 -18.34 5.85 8.76
CA HIS A 365 -18.65 5.21 7.49
C HIS A 365 -18.49 3.69 7.61
N GLU A 366 -19.58 2.96 7.37
CA GLU A 366 -19.56 1.52 7.30
C GLU A 366 -19.66 1.08 5.83
N SER A 367 -18.73 0.26 5.39
CA SER A 367 -18.76 -0.36 4.07
C SER A 367 -19.10 -1.84 4.17
N THR A 368 -19.42 -2.45 3.04
CA THR A 368 -19.39 -3.89 2.89
C THR A 368 -17.96 -4.41 2.85
N ARG A 369 -17.75 -5.72 2.83
CA ARG A 369 -16.47 -6.42 2.77
C ARG A 369 -15.65 -6.33 4.07
N GLY A 370 -14.48 -6.98 4.04
CA GLY A 370 -13.58 -7.14 5.16
C GLY A 370 -12.36 -6.22 5.09
N HIS A 371 -11.25 -6.72 5.63
CA HIS A 371 -9.97 -6.04 5.78
C HIS A 371 -9.15 -6.08 4.48
N ILE A 372 -9.53 -5.28 3.48
CA ILE A 372 -9.00 -5.37 2.11
C ILE A 372 -8.72 -4.02 1.47
N TRP A 373 -7.81 -4.01 0.50
CA TRP A 373 -7.39 -2.81 -0.23
C TRP A 373 -8.53 -2.13 -1.00
N ALA A 374 -9.52 -2.89 -1.48
CA ALA A 374 -10.72 -2.33 -2.12
C ALA A 374 -11.44 -1.33 -1.21
N ASN A 375 -11.63 -1.67 0.07
CA ASN A 375 -12.22 -0.77 1.05
C ASN A 375 -11.32 0.46 1.29
N TRP A 376 -10.01 0.28 1.46
CA TRP A 376 -9.10 1.38 1.78
C TRP A 376 -8.93 2.36 0.62
N ARG A 377 -8.94 1.91 -0.63
CA ARG A 377 -9.00 2.80 -1.81
C ARG A 377 -10.30 3.62 -1.82
N GLN A 378 -11.43 2.99 -1.52
CA GLN A 378 -12.71 3.69 -1.40
C GLN A 378 -12.70 4.71 -0.24
N TYR A 379 -12.09 4.37 0.90
CA TYR A 379 -11.96 5.31 2.01
C TYR A 379 -11.11 6.52 1.64
N LEU A 380 -10.03 6.32 0.89
CA LEU A 380 -9.24 7.43 0.37
C LEU A 380 -10.07 8.32 -0.57
N LEU A 381 -10.85 7.72 -1.49
CA LEU A 381 -11.75 8.44 -2.39
C LEU A 381 -12.84 9.24 -1.67
N LEU A 382 -13.29 8.78 -0.50
CA LEU A 382 -14.31 9.46 0.31
C LEU A 382 -13.72 10.50 1.27
N PHE A 383 -12.53 10.26 1.80
CA PHE A 383 -11.88 11.09 2.80
C PHE A 383 -11.13 12.29 2.17
N ALA A 384 -10.31 12.07 1.14
CA ALA A 384 -9.51 13.13 0.53
C ALA A 384 -10.34 14.34 0.04
N PRO A 385 -11.57 14.17 -0.52
CA PRO A 385 -12.44 15.29 -0.89
C PRO A 385 -12.93 16.14 0.29
N GLN A 386 -12.80 15.70 1.52
CA GLN A 386 -13.25 16.45 2.71
C GLN A 386 -12.13 17.26 3.35
N LEU A 387 -10.90 17.12 2.86
CA LEU A 387 -9.72 17.77 3.44
C LEU A 387 -9.59 19.22 2.97
N PHE A 388 -9.18 20.10 3.89
CA PHE A 388 -8.74 21.48 3.61
C PHE A 388 -9.80 22.42 2.98
N LYS A 389 -11.08 22.11 3.28
CA LYS A 389 -12.22 22.95 2.88
C LYS A 389 -12.57 23.96 3.94
#